data_da2bc899a9caba9dca4128a2d390103c
#
_entry.id   da2bc899a9caba9dca4128a2d390103c
#
_cell.length_a   1.000
_cell.length_b   1.000
_cell.length_c   1.000
_cell.angle_alpha   90.00
_cell.angle_beta   90.00
_cell.angle_gamma   90.00
#
_symmetry.space_group_name_H-M   'P 1'
#
loop_
_entity.id
_entity.type
_entity.pdbx_description
1 polymer ?
#
loop_
_entity_poly.entity_id
_entity_poly.type
_entity_poly.pdbx_seq_one_letter_code
_entity_poly.pdbx_strand_id
1 'polypeptide(L)'
;MIFSSPTTHKVLGEILQHRSRTVLVVLSIAVGIIAIGAIATAFFVLPADMSRSYSASNPPNVELLTDPFDQGLVDDIAAIDGVAAAEGRRWVSVRVQLAGGDWRPLRIVAVRQPGETVVNQLLPQQGAPYTHDNELLLANKAAERLGLQPGARVTVELNDGGRKEMTVAGVSMDLGGGFGAIVGTDVAYVTRDTLPWLGMPADYDRLAITVEGDGDDAAHIRAIADTLVDRLERSGRQVYARSEQLRSQHPLQNI
;
A
#
# COMPACT_ATOMS: atom_id res chain seq x y z
N MET A 1 55.90 -13.55 0.53
CA MET A 1 56.93 -13.42 1.57
C MET A 1 56.98 -11.98 2.08
N ILE A 2 56.03 -11.55 2.95
CA ILE A 2 55.99 -10.16 3.46
C ILE A 2 55.82 -10.10 5.02
N PHE A 3 56.00 -11.21 5.72
CA PHE A 3 55.74 -11.22 7.18
C PHE A 3 56.89 -11.71 8.04
N SER A 4 58.16 -11.33 7.69
CA SER A 4 59.28 -11.66 8.55
C SER A 4 60.22 -10.48 8.80
N SER A 5 59.68 -9.39 9.34
CA SER A 5 60.52 -8.37 9.96
C SER A 5 60.45 -8.48 11.50
N PRO A 6 61.54 -8.26 12.22
CA PRO A 6 61.60 -8.35 13.69
C PRO A 6 60.59 -7.40 14.37
N THR A 7 60.14 -6.37 13.67
CA THR A 7 59.07 -5.44 14.10
C THR A 7 57.68 -6.08 14.16
N THR A 8 57.35 -6.98 13.22
CA THR A 8 56.02 -7.65 13.21
C THR A 8 55.88 -8.65 14.37
N HIS A 9 56.94 -9.35 14.77
CA HIS A 9 56.94 -10.25 15.90
C HIS A 9 56.76 -9.49 17.24
N LYS A 10 57.38 -8.30 17.38
CA LYS A 10 57.27 -7.47 18.58
C LYS A 10 55.84 -6.89 18.71
N VAL A 11 55.24 -6.42 17.63
CA VAL A 11 53.86 -5.91 17.60
C VAL A 11 52.85 -7.01 17.94
N LEU A 12 53.01 -8.22 17.38
CA LEU A 12 52.17 -9.37 17.70
C LEU A 12 52.29 -9.79 19.18
N GLY A 13 53.52 -9.74 19.75
CA GLY A 13 53.75 -10.03 21.17
C GLY A 13 53.04 -9.02 22.11
N GLU A 14 53.11 -7.72 21.80
CA GLU A 14 52.40 -6.67 22.57
C GLU A 14 50.88 -6.80 22.49
N ILE A 15 50.32 -7.13 21.30
CA ILE A 15 48.89 -7.38 21.14
C ILE A 15 48.41 -8.56 21.98
N LEU A 16 49.20 -9.63 22.05
CA LEU A 16 48.88 -10.83 22.81
C LEU A 16 49.03 -10.62 24.31
N GLN A 17 49.93 -9.72 24.76
CA GLN A 17 50.17 -9.42 26.15
C GLN A 17 49.08 -8.51 26.76
N HIS A 18 48.40 -7.68 25.93
CA HIS A 18 47.32 -6.79 26.32
C HIS A 18 45.99 -7.12 25.66
N ARG A 19 45.61 -8.41 25.65
CA ARG A 19 44.41 -8.93 24.97
C ARG A 19 43.13 -8.16 25.26
N SER A 20 42.89 -7.83 26.54
CA SER A 20 41.68 -7.10 26.97
C SER A 20 41.60 -5.70 26.34
N ARG A 21 42.74 -4.98 26.31
CA ARG A 21 42.80 -3.65 25.72
C ARG A 21 42.62 -3.70 24.19
N THR A 22 43.23 -4.67 23.51
CA THR A 22 43.10 -4.87 22.06
C THR A 22 41.66 -5.23 21.69
N VAL A 23 41.04 -6.14 22.45
CA VAL A 23 39.62 -6.52 22.25
C VAL A 23 38.70 -5.33 22.43
N LEU A 24 38.91 -4.49 23.46
CA LEU A 24 38.12 -3.28 23.68
C LEU A 24 38.23 -2.29 22.53
N VAL A 25 39.43 -2.06 21.99
CA VAL A 25 39.65 -1.18 20.85
C VAL A 25 38.97 -1.73 19.61
N VAL A 26 39.13 -3.02 19.32
CA VAL A 26 38.46 -3.67 18.17
C VAL A 26 36.95 -3.61 18.31
N LEU A 27 36.39 -3.87 19.50
CA LEU A 27 34.95 -3.74 19.74
C LEU A 27 34.45 -2.31 19.53
N SER A 28 35.19 -1.31 20.02
CA SER A 28 34.81 0.11 19.84
C SER A 28 34.75 0.48 18.33
N ILE A 29 35.74 0.04 17.56
CA ILE A 29 35.77 0.27 16.11
C ILE A 29 34.63 -0.49 15.43
N ALA A 30 34.39 -1.75 15.80
CA ALA A 30 33.33 -2.57 15.25
C ALA A 30 31.94 -1.94 15.49
N VAL A 31 31.68 -1.49 16.72
CA VAL A 31 30.42 -0.78 17.06
C VAL A 31 30.26 0.50 16.23
N GLY A 32 31.33 1.28 16.03
CA GLY A 32 31.32 2.46 15.18
C GLY A 32 30.96 2.15 13.72
N ILE A 33 31.58 1.11 13.14
CA ILE A 33 31.30 0.67 11.76
C ILE A 33 29.87 0.15 11.63
N ILE A 34 29.38 -0.65 12.60
CA ILE A 34 27.99 -1.14 12.62
C ILE A 34 27.01 0.02 12.70
N ALA A 35 27.26 1.00 13.56
CA ALA A 35 26.38 2.16 13.67
C ALA A 35 26.31 2.99 12.38
N ILE A 36 27.45 3.26 11.75
CA ILE A 36 27.50 3.96 10.46
C ILE A 36 26.80 3.14 9.37
N GLY A 37 27.05 1.82 9.30
CA GLY A 37 26.39 0.93 8.35
C GLY A 37 24.88 0.88 8.53
N ALA A 38 24.40 0.82 9.76
CA ALA A 38 22.97 0.84 10.09
C ALA A 38 22.31 2.17 9.66
N ILE A 39 22.97 3.29 9.94
CA ILE A 39 22.50 4.63 9.52
C ILE A 39 22.47 4.72 7.99
N ALA A 40 23.53 4.32 7.31
CA ALA A 40 23.58 4.33 5.85
C ALA A 40 22.48 3.46 5.23
N THR A 41 22.25 2.25 5.78
CA THR A 41 21.15 1.38 5.33
C THR A 41 19.79 2.05 5.52
N ALA A 42 19.53 2.66 6.67
CA ALA A 42 18.27 3.34 6.95
C ALA A 42 18.03 4.52 6.00
N PHE A 43 19.05 5.29 5.65
CA PHE A 43 18.90 6.49 4.83
C PHE A 43 18.92 6.22 3.31
N PHE A 44 19.65 5.22 2.85
CA PHE A 44 19.86 5.01 1.40
C PHE A 44 19.19 3.76 0.86
N VAL A 45 19.18 2.66 1.60
CA VAL A 45 18.66 1.38 1.12
C VAL A 45 17.14 1.28 1.32
N LEU A 46 16.66 1.60 2.50
CA LEU A 46 15.24 1.44 2.85
C LEU A 46 14.31 2.29 1.96
N PRO A 47 14.57 3.59 1.71
CA PRO A 47 13.74 4.38 0.80
C PRO A 47 13.76 3.87 -0.64
N ALA A 48 14.91 3.40 -1.12
CA ALA A 48 15.03 2.88 -2.48
C ALA A 48 14.25 1.57 -2.68
N ASP A 49 14.24 0.68 -1.68
CA ASP A 49 13.46 -0.55 -1.73
C ASP A 49 11.95 -0.29 -1.58
N MET A 50 11.57 0.66 -0.74
CA MET A 50 10.18 1.12 -0.64
C MET A 50 9.68 1.69 -1.96
N SER A 51 10.44 2.57 -2.61
CA SER A 51 10.08 3.13 -3.92
C SER A 51 9.93 2.06 -4.98
N ARG A 52 10.87 1.10 -5.06
CA ARG A 52 10.78 0.01 -6.04
C ARG A 52 9.55 -0.87 -5.83
N SER A 53 9.30 -1.27 -4.60
CA SER A 53 8.13 -2.09 -4.27
C SER A 53 6.83 -1.34 -4.55
N TYR A 54 6.77 -0.05 -4.20
CA TYR A 54 5.64 0.81 -4.47
C TYR A 54 5.37 0.97 -5.97
N SER A 55 6.40 1.31 -6.76
CA SER A 55 6.28 1.43 -8.22
C SER A 55 5.85 0.12 -8.87
N ALA A 56 6.29 -1.03 -8.34
CA ALA A 56 5.90 -2.35 -8.84
C ALA A 56 4.41 -2.66 -8.62
N SER A 57 3.74 -2.02 -7.66
CA SER A 57 2.29 -2.16 -7.48
C SER A 57 1.46 -1.35 -8.47
N ASN A 58 2.09 -0.63 -9.39
CA ASN A 58 1.44 0.28 -10.34
C ASN A 58 0.52 1.29 -9.64
N PRO A 59 1.06 2.16 -8.76
CA PRO A 59 0.26 3.09 -8.00
C PRO A 59 -0.44 4.11 -8.91
N PRO A 60 -1.62 4.65 -8.51
CA PRO A 60 -2.30 5.66 -9.29
C PRO A 60 -1.48 6.95 -9.33
N ASN A 61 -1.41 7.57 -10.51
CA ASN A 61 -0.87 8.91 -10.68
C ASN A 61 -1.92 9.97 -10.36
N VAL A 62 -3.20 9.66 -10.62
CA VAL A 62 -4.34 10.55 -10.35
C VAL A 62 -5.42 9.77 -9.62
N GLU A 63 -5.93 10.33 -8.52
CA GLU A 63 -7.15 9.85 -7.88
C GLU A 63 -8.18 10.96 -7.85
N LEU A 64 -9.41 10.67 -8.29
CA LEU A 64 -10.52 11.59 -8.29
C LEU A 64 -11.67 11.04 -7.46
N LEU A 65 -12.24 11.87 -6.58
CA LEU A 65 -13.50 11.60 -5.90
C LEU A 65 -14.60 12.36 -6.62
N THR A 66 -15.64 11.66 -7.08
CA THR A 66 -16.72 12.27 -7.86
C THR A 66 -18.08 11.69 -7.45
N ASP A 67 -19.16 12.17 -8.09
CA ASP A 67 -20.48 11.57 -7.97
C ASP A 67 -20.44 10.07 -8.30
N PRO A 68 -21.33 9.25 -7.71
CA PRO A 68 -21.37 7.82 -7.95
C PRO A 68 -21.46 7.48 -9.44
N PHE A 69 -20.73 6.45 -9.89
CA PHE A 69 -20.65 6.03 -11.28
C PHE A 69 -20.51 4.50 -11.42
N ASP A 70 -20.81 4.02 -12.62
CA ASP A 70 -20.72 2.62 -12.99
C ASP A 70 -19.41 2.27 -13.72
N GLN A 71 -19.28 1.03 -14.15
CA GLN A 71 -18.12 0.55 -14.91
C GLN A 71 -17.98 1.26 -16.27
N GLY A 72 -19.09 1.69 -16.89
CA GLY A 72 -19.06 2.38 -18.19
C GLY A 72 -18.21 3.64 -18.15
N LEU A 73 -18.31 4.44 -17.06
CA LEU A 73 -17.44 5.61 -16.91
C LEU A 73 -15.95 5.22 -16.78
N VAL A 74 -15.64 4.13 -16.09
CA VAL A 74 -14.25 3.65 -15.96
C VAL A 74 -13.69 3.33 -17.34
N ASP A 75 -14.47 2.62 -18.18
CA ASP A 75 -14.08 2.23 -19.53
C ASP A 75 -13.91 3.46 -20.44
N ASP A 76 -14.80 4.46 -20.33
CA ASP A 76 -14.71 5.74 -21.04
C ASP A 76 -13.45 6.53 -20.66
N ILE A 77 -13.09 6.55 -19.37
CA ILE A 77 -11.88 7.20 -18.87
C ILE A 77 -10.62 6.45 -19.33
N ALA A 78 -10.64 5.12 -19.30
CA ALA A 78 -9.52 4.30 -19.77
C ALA A 78 -9.24 4.47 -21.28
N ALA A 79 -10.22 4.92 -22.06
CA ALA A 79 -10.07 5.17 -23.49
C ALA A 79 -9.55 6.58 -23.83
N ILE A 80 -9.26 7.42 -22.84
CA ILE A 80 -8.74 8.78 -23.07
C ILE A 80 -7.23 8.70 -23.34
N ASP A 81 -6.76 9.42 -24.38
CA ASP A 81 -5.35 9.52 -24.71
C ASP A 81 -4.53 10.01 -23.50
N GLY A 82 -3.46 9.30 -23.21
CA GLY A 82 -2.58 9.57 -22.04
C GLY A 82 -2.97 8.83 -20.76
N VAL A 83 -4.07 8.07 -20.76
CA VAL A 83 -4.47 7.17 -19.68
C VAL A 83 -3.97 5.76 -19.96
N ALA A 84 -3.08 5.24 -19.12
CA ALA A 84 -2.58 3.86 -19.25
C ALA A 84 -3.55 2.83 -18.66
N ALA A 85 -4.19 3.15 -17.54
CA ALA A 85 -5.22 2.33 -16.93
C ALA A 85 -6.10 3.19 -16.01
N ALA A 86 -7.37 2.78 -15.86
CA ALA A 86 -8.32 3.36 -14.93
C ALA A 86 -9.07 2.28 -14.17
N GLU A 87 -9.33 2.51 -12.89
CA GLU A 87 -10.13 1.63 -12.03
C GLU A 87 -11.12 2.42 -11.20
N GLY A 88 -12.34 1.89 -11.10
CA GLY A 88 -13.36 2.37 -10.17
C GLY A 88 -13.16 1.77 -8.79
N ARG A 89 -13.35 2.58 -7.75
CA ARG A 89 -13.30 2.16 -6.35
C ARG A 89 -14.43 2.79 -5.55
N ARG A 90 -14.86 2.10 -4.50
CA ARG A 90 -15.73 2.69 -3.50
C ARG A 90 -15.19 2.40 -2.11
N TRP A 91 -15.16 3.43 -1.28
CA TRP A 91 -14.75 3.30 0.11
C TRP A 91 -15.96 3.29 1.02
N VAL A 92 -16.01 2.29 1.89
CA VAL A 92 -17.08 2.15 2.89
C VAL A 92 -16.44 2.02 4.27
N SER A 93 -16.82 2.91 5.17
CA SER A 93 -16.39 2.81 6.58
C SER A 93 -17.35 1.90 7.33
N VAL A 94 -16.81 0.90 8.01
CA VAL A 94 -17.56 -0.08 8.79
C VAL A 94 -16.85 -0.33 10.10
N ARG A 95 -17.46 -1.12 10.99
CA ARG A 95 -16.78 -1.69 12.14
C ARG A 95 -16.78 -3.21 12.02
N VAL A 96 -15.67 -3.83 12.39
CA VAL A 96 -15.53 -5.30 12.45
C VAL A 96 -15.47 -5.73 13.90
N GLN A 97 -16.23 -6.78 14.24
CA GLN A 97 -16.20 -7.40 15.55
C GLN A 97 -15.17 -8.52 15.56
N LEU A 98 -14.24 -8.45 16.51
CA LEU A 98 -13.25 -9.50 16.74
C LEU A 98 -13.82 -10.60 17.64
N ALA A 99 -13.15 -11.75 17.69
CA ALA A 99 -13.56 -12.90 18.48
C ALA A 99 -13.76 -12.61 19.99
N GLY A 100 -13.05 -11.56 20.53
CA GLY A 100 -13.21 -11.08 21.90
C GLY A 100 -14.42 -10.17 22.13
N GLY A 101 -15.21 -9.87 21.09
CA GLY A 101 -16.36 -8.96 21.16
C GLY A 101 -16.01 -7.48 20.92
N ASP A 102 -14.73 -7.13 20.83
CA ASP A 102 -14.25 -5.78 20.56
C ASP A 102 -14.59 -5.33 19.14
N TRP A 103 -15.03 -4.08 19.00
CA TRP A 103 -15.30 -3.46 17.71
C TRP A 103 -14.11 -2.60 17.26
N ARG A 104 -13.66 -2.81 16.02
CA ARG A 104 -12.58 -2.05 15.41
C ARG A 104 -13.04 -1.38 14.11
N PRO A 105 -12.57 -0.15 13.84
CA PRO A 105 -12.85 0.49 12.56
C PRO A 105 -12.16 -0.29 11.43
N LEU A 106 -12.88 -0.47 10.32
CA LEU A 106 -12.39 -1.11 9.11
C LEU A 106 -12.89 -0.31 7.90
N ARG A 107 -12.01 -0.05 6.95
CA ARG A 107 -12.39 0.47 5.64
C ARG A 107 -12.51 -0.67 4.65
N ILE A 108 -13.67 -0.84 4.08
CA ILE A 108 -13.89 -1.72 2.95
C ILE A 108 -13.66 -0.92 1.67
N VAL A 109 -12.81 -1.41 0.78
CA VAL A 109 -12.56 -0.89 -0.55
C VAL A 109 -13.17 -1.87 -1.54
N ALA A 110 -14.26 -1.47 -2.18
CA ALA A 110 -14.87 -2.24 -3.25
C ALA A 110 -14.19 -1.90 -4.57
N VAL A 111 -13.75 -2.94 -5.28
CA VAL A 111 -13.13 -2.91 -6.61
C VAL A 111 -13.86 -3.89 -7.52
N ARG A 112 -13.57 -3.92 -8.82
CA ARG A 112 -14.20 -4.90 -9.73
C ARG A 112 -13.94 -6.33 -9.26
N GLN A 113 -12.68 -6.70 -9.08
CA GLN A 113 -12.24 -7.94 -8.44
C GLN A 113 -10.84 -7.73 -7.83
N PRO A 114 -10.64 -8.01 -6.53
CA PRO A 114 -9.35 -7.72 -5.87
C PRO A 114 -8.13 -8.36 -6.53
N GLY A 115 -8.25 -9.60 -7.03
CA GLY A 115 -7.15 -10.31 -7.69
C GLY A 115 -6.83 -9.87 -9.12
N GLU A 116 -7.66 -8.98 -9.71
CA GLU A 116 -7.52 -8.50 -11.09
C GLU A 116 -7.22 -7.00 -11.15
N THR A 117 -6.91 -6.36 -10.03
CA THR A 117 -6.57 -4.93 -10.01
C THR A 117 -5.29 -4.69 -10.82
N VAL A 118 -5.33 -3.70 -11.71
CA VAL A 118 -4.19 -3.26 -12.53
C VAL A 118 -3.57 -1.97 -11.99
N VAL A 119 -4.35 -1.17 -11.27
CA VAL A 119 -3.89 0.02 -10.54
C VAL A 119 -3.79 -0.34 -9.06
N ASN A 120 -2.68 -0.03 -8.43
CA ASN A 120 -2.39 -0.42 -7.05
C ASN A 120 -2.64 -1.91 -6.79
N GLN A 121 -1.87 -2.74 -7.49
CA GLN A 121 -2.00 -4.19 -7.48
C GLN A 121 -1.86 -4.77 -6.08
N LEU A 122 -2.78 -5.66 -5.73
CA LEU A 122 -2.76 -6.41 -4.49
C LEU A 122 -1.94 -7.68 -4.70
N LEU A 123 -0.84 -7.83 -3.96
CA LEU A 123 0.02 -9.01 -4.05
C LEU A 123 -0.46 -10.09 -3.07
N PRO A 124 -1.00 -11.23 -3.56
CA PRO A 124 -1.49 -12.30 -2.69
C PRO A 124 -0.38 -12.84 -1.78
N GLN A 125 -0.66 -13.02 -0.51
CA GLN A 125 0.25 -13.61 0.48
C GLN A 125 -0.27 -14.93 1.05
N GLN A 126 -1.55 -14.97 1.40
CA GLN A 126 -2.18 -16.15 2.02
C GLN A 126 -3.64 -16.26 1.57
N GLY A 127 -4.13 -17.48 1.43
CA GLY A 127 -5.52 -17.74 1.04
C GLY A 127 -5.81 -17.42 -0.42
N ALA A 128 -7.07 -17.15 -0.73
CA ALA A 128 -7.52 -16.82 -2.07
C ALA A 128 -7.34 -15.33 -2.39
N PRO A 129 -6.86 -14.98 -3.59
CA PRO A 129 -6.75 -13.58 -4.03
C PRO A 129 -8.09 -12.99 -4.48
N TYR A 130 -9.08 -13.81 -4.71
CA TYR A 130 -10.42 -13.43 -5.17
C TYR A 130 -11.41 -13.51 -4.02
N THR A 131 -12.45 -12.69 -4.08
CA THR A 131 -13.54 -12.68 -3.10
C THR A 131 -14.88 -12.94 -3.79
N HIS A 132 -15.80 -13.56 -3.03
CA HIS A 132 -17.21 -13.70 -3.38
C HIS A 132 -18.07 -12.76 -2.51
N ASP A 133 -19.39 -12.77 -2.70
CA ASP A 133 -20.29 -11.76 -2.13
C ASP A 133 -20.21 -11.58 -0.60
N ASN A 134 -19.89 -12.61 0.15
CA ASN A 134 -19.77 -12.57 1.61
C ASN A 134 -18.33 -12.74 2.11
N GLU A 135 -17.35 -12.49 1.26
CA GLU A 135 -15.94 -12.63 1.55
C GLU A 135 -15.22 -11.30 1.49
N LEU A 136 -14.12 -11.21 2.22
CA LEU A 136 -13.22 -10.06 2.19
C LEU A 136 -11.76 -10.51 2.12
N LEU A 137 -10.96 -9.72 1.41
CA LEU A 137 -9.52 -9.87 1.35
C LEU A 137 -8.89 -8.80 2.26
N LEU A 138 -8.14 -9.22 3.27
CA LEU A 138 -7.50 -8.26 4.18
C LEU A 138 -6.17 -7.75 3.62
N ALA A 139 -5.92 -6.45 3.80
CA ALA A 139 -4.56 -5.94 3.69
C ALA A 139 -3.70 -6.57 4.81
N ASN A 140 -2.45 -6.90 4.52
CA ASN A 140 -1.56 -7.61 5.45
C ASN A 140 -1.44 -6.90 6.81
N LYS A 141 -1.32 -5.58 6.82
CA LYS A 141 -1.25 -4.80 8.06
C LYS A 141 -2.55 -4.84 8.87
N ALA A 142 -3.70 -4.91 8.20
CA ALA A 142 -4.99 -5.11 8.85
C ALA A 142 -5.08 -6.52 9.46
N ALA A 143 -4.67 -7.55 8.71
CA ALA A 143 -4.64 -8.92 9.19
C ALA A 143 -3.77 -9.08 10.46
N GLU A 144 -2.57 -8.48 10.46
CA GLU A 144 -1.67 -8.47 11.62
C GLU A 144 -2.32 -7.77 12.84
N ARG A 145 -2.86 -6.55 12.66
CA ARG A 145 -3.43 -5.75 13.76
C ARG A 145 -4.71 -6.33 14.32
N LEU A 146 -5.55 -6.92 13.48
CA LEU A 146 -6.81 -7.52 13.88
C LEU A 146 -6.65 -8.98 14.34
N GLY A 147 -5.49 -9.61 14.11
CA GLY A 147 -5.23 -11.01 14.44
C GLY A 147 -6.07 -11.99 13.62
N LEU A 148 -6.44 -11.62 12.39
CA LEU A 148 -7.30 -12.40 11.52
C LEU A 148 -6.50 -13.16 10.46
N GLN A 149 -6.95 -14.38 10.15
CA GLN A 149 -6.33 -15.25 9.16
C GLN A 149 -7.37 -15.72 8.13
N PRO A 150 -6.96 -16.22 6.95
CA PRO A 150 -7.87 -16.82 5.99
C PRO A 150 -8.73 -17.89 6.62
N GLY A 151 -10.04 -17.89 6.30
CA GLY A 151 -11.06 -18.74 6.88
C GLY A 151 -11.71 -18.18 8.16
N ALA A 152 -11.20 -17.11 8.75
CA ALA A 152 -11.82 -16.47 9.91
C ALA A 152 -13.18 -15.85 9.52
N ARG A 153 -14.17 -16.01 10.39
CA ARG A 153 -15.47 -15.34 10.28
C ARG A 153 -15.47 -14.08 11.13
N VAL A 154 -16.00 -13.00 10.58
CA VAL A 154 -16.09 -11.71 11.23
C VAL A 154 -17.48 -11.12 11.04
N THR A 155 -17.99 -10.43 12.05
CA THR A 155 -19.21 -9.63 11.92
C THR A 155 -18.83 -8.21 11.55
N VAL A 156 -19.36 -7.74 10.44
CA VAL A 156 -19.21 -6.35 9.97
C VAL A 156 -20.48 -5.59 10.30
N GLU A 157 -20.35 -4.44 10.95
CA GLU A 157 -21.45 -3.53 11.23
C GLU A 157 -21.37 -2.30 10.32
N LEU A 158 -22.44 -2.07 9.60
CA LEU A 158 -22.61 -0.95 8.68
C LEU A 158 -23.03 0.33 9.42
N ASN A 159 -22.93 1.48 8.75
CA ASN A 159 -23.27 2.77 9.35
C ASN A 159 -24.77 2.90 9.73
N ASP A 160 -25.64 2.12 9.10
CA ASP A 160 -27.07 2.03 9.43
C ASP A 160 -27.38 1.09 10.61
N GLY A 161 -26.34 0.48 11.20
CA GLY A 161 -26.45 -0.51 12.27
C GLY A 161 -26.71 -1.93 11.78
N GLY A 162 -26.85 -2.15 10.48
CA GLY A 162 -26.97 -3.49 9.88
C GLY A 162 -25.72 -4.31 10.15
N ARG A 163 -25.89 -5.60 10.44
CA ARG A 163 -24.78 -6.54 10.68
C ARG A 163 -24.77 -7.64 9.65
N LYS A 164 -23.59 -7.94 9.14
CA LYS A 164 -23.34 -8.99 8.15
C LYS A 164 -22.17 -9.85 8.60
N GLU A 165 -22.31 -11.16 8.44
CA GLU A 165 -21.19 -12.09 8.67
C GLU A 165 -20.41 -12.28 7.39
N MET A 166 -19.10 -12.05 7.44
CA MET A 166 -18.17 -12.19 6.31
C MET A 166 -17.06 -13.15 6.65
N THR A 167 -16.50 -13.80 5.63
CA THR A 167 -15.35 -14.69 5.77
C THR A 167 -14.11 -14.02 5.18
N VAL A 168 -12.98 -14.14 5.85
CA VAL A 168 -11.68 -13.72 5.30
C VAL A 168 -11.23 -14.73 4.25
N ALA A 169 -11.30 -14.37 2.97
CA ALA A 169 -10.86 -15.23 1.87
C ALA A 169 -9.34 -15.37 1.82
N GLY A 170 -8.65 -14.26 2.09
CA GLY A 170 -7.19 -14.22 2.03
C GLY A 170 -6.60 -12.94 2.62
N VAL A 171 -5.28 -12.88 2.53
CA VAL A 171 -4.46 -11.73 2.92
C VAL A 171 -3.59 -11.34 1.73
N SER A 172 -3.59 -10.05 1.39
CA SER A 172 -2.75 -9.50 0.33
C SER A 172 -1.89 -8.36 0.87
N MET A 173 -0.68 -8.24 0.32
CA MET A 173 0.13 -7.06 0.53
C MET A 173 -0.46 -5.92 -0.30
N ASP A 174 -0.80 -4.84 0.38
CA ASP A 174 -1.22 -3.59 -0.21
C ASP A 174 -0.07 -2.58 -0.04
N LEU A 175 0.67 -2.36 -1.12
CA LEU A 175 1.82 -1.44 -1.13
C LEU A 175 1.39 0.01 -1.35
N GLY A 176 0.23 0.21 -1.98
CA GLY A 176 -0.34 1.52 -2.26
C GLY A 176 -1.41 1.95 -1.27
N GLY A 177 -1.59 1.24 -0.16
CA GLY A 177 -2.65 1.43 0.86
C GLY A 177 -2.94 2.87 1.28
N GLY A 178 -2.32 3.79 0.56
CA GLY A 178 -2.57 5.22 0.53
C GLY A 178 -2.60 5.82 1.92
N PHE A 179 -3.42 6.81 2.06
CA PHE A 179 -3.67 7.54 3.30
C PHE A 179 -4.14 6.64 4.48
N GLY A 180 -4.78 5.48 4.21
CA GLY A 180 -5.24 4.54 5.23
C GLY A 180 -4.11 3.94 6.07
N ALA A 181 -3.01 3.59 5.43
CA ALA A 181 -1.83 3.06 6.12
C ALA A 181 -1.16 4.13 7.01
N ILE A 182 -1.20 5.40 6.57
CA ILE A 182 -0.62 6.54 7.30
C ILE A 182 -1.43 6.87 8.55
N VAL A 183 -2.77 6.86 8.44
CA VAL A 183 -3.69 7.18 9.56
C VAL A 183 -4.07 5.96 10.40
N GLY A 184 -3.44 4.81 10.20
CA GLY A 184 -3.68 3.61 11.00
C GLY A 184 -5.05 2.97 10.78
N THR A 185 -5.72 3.23 9.65
CA THR A 185 -7.01 2.61 9.33
C THR A 185 -6.78 1.23 8.73
N ASP A 186 -7.43 0.22 9.29
CA ASP A 186 -7.44 -1.14 8.75
C ASP A 186 -8.24 -1.18 7.44
N VAL A 187 -7.72 -1.91 6.45
CA VAL A 187 -8.30 -1.98 5.10
C VAL A 187 -8.60 -3.43 4.73
N ALA A 188 -9.77 -3.63 4.15
CA ALA A 188 -10.17 -4.86 3.49
C ALA A 188 -10.68 -4.55 2.07
N TYR A 189 -10.56 -5.50 1.18
CA TYR A 189 -11.02 -5.43 -0.20
C TYR A 189 -12.15 -6.40 -0.44
N VAL A 190 -13.13 -5.98 -1.22
CA VAL A 190 -14.25 -6.81 -1.65
C VAL A 190 -14.49 -6.60 -3.14
N THR A 191 -15.19 -7.53 -3.79
CA THR A 191 -15.71 -7.26 -5.12
C THR A 191 -16.82 -6.21 -5.06
N ARG A 192 -16.99 -5.44 -6.13
CA ARG A 192 -18.09 -4.48 -6.27
C ARG A 192 -19.45 -5.14 -6.04
N ASP A 193 -19.61 -6.37 -6.46
CA ASP A 193 -20.86 -7.12 -6.37
C ASP A 193 -21.23 -7.50 -4.91
N THR A 194 -20.29 -7.35 -3.97
CA THR A 194 -20.55 -7.44 -2.53
C THR A 194 -21.36 -6.24 -2.00
N LEU A 195 -21.30 -5.07 -2.66
CA LEU A 195 -22.00 -3.87 -2.19
C LEU A 195 -23.52 -4.04 -2.08
N PRO A 196 -24.24 -4.61 -3.08
CA PRO A 196 -25.67 -4.90 -2.93
C PRO A 196 -25.98 -5.88 -1.79
N TRP A 197 -25.12 -6.87 -1.58
CA TRP A 197 -25.26 -7.78 -0.45
C TRP A 197 -25.11 -7.06 0.90
N LEU A 198 -24.27 -6.02 0.96
CA LEU A 198 -24.15 -5.12 2.11
C LEU A 198 -25.30 -4.10 2.19
N GLY A 199 -26.25 -4.10 1.26
CA GLY A 199 -27.39 -3.15 1.23
C GLY A 199 -27.05 -1.80 0.60
N MET A 200 -25.98 -1.73 -0.18
CA MET A 200 -25.52 -0.50 -0.85
C MET A 200 -25.61 -0.61 -2.37
N PRO A 201 -25.74 0.51 -3.10
CA PRO A 201 -25.62 0.50 -4.56
C PRO A 201 -24.26 0.00 -5.03
N ALA A 202 -24.23 -0.72 -6.17
CA ALA A 202 -23.00 -1.22 -6.79
C ALA A 202 -22.28 -0.15 -7.62
N ASP A 203 -22.17 1.07 -7.08
CA ASP A 203 -21.53 2.19 -7.74
C ASP A 203 -20.15 2.45 -7.15
N TYR A 204 -19.25 2.98 -7.98
CA TYR A 204 -18.00 3.56 -7.54
C TYR A 204 -18.18 5.03 -7.20
N ASP A 205 -17.26 5.60 -6.44
CA ASP A 205 -17.18 7.04 -6.14
C ASP A 205 -15.76 7.60 -6.34
N ARG A 206 -14.80 6.73 -6.65
CA ARG A 206 -13.39 7.07 -6.86
C ARG A 206 -12.86 6.46 -8.13
N LEU A 207 -12.13 7.27 -8.90
CA LEU A 207 -11.32 6.84 -10.03
C LEU A 207 -9.86 6.81 -9.61
N ALA A 208 -9.20 5.69 -9.80
CA ALA A 208 -7.76 5.52 -9.65
C ALA A 208 -7.16 5.33 -11.05
N ILE A 209 -6.22 6.19 -11.44
CA ILE A 209 -5.77 6.31 -12.83
C ILE A 209 -4.25 6.33 -12.87
N THR A 210 -3.67 5.57 -13.80
CA THR A 210 -2.26 5.65 -14.17
C THR A 210 -2.12 6.32 -15.53
N VAL A 211 -1.09 7.16 -15.69
CA VAL A 211 -0.82 7.85 -16.94
C VAL A 211 0.12 7.04 -17.83
N GLU A 212 -0.01 7.22 -19.15
CA GLU A 212 0.95 6.71 -20.12
C GLU A 212 2.26 7.49 -20.05
N GLY A 213 3.36 6.87 -20.48
CA GLY A 213 4.67 7.50 -20.53
C GLY A 213 5.31 7.65 -19.15
N ASP A 214 5.85 8.85 -18.86
CA ASP A 214 6.58 9.10 -17.62
C ASP A 214 5.62 9.42 -16.46
N GLY A 215 5.37 8.40 -15.63
CA GLY A 215 4.56 8.53 -14.41
C GLY A 215 5.24 9.30 -13.27
N ASP A 216 6.44 9.84 -13.51
CA ASP A 216 7.19 10.70 -12.58
C ASP A 216 7.31 12.16 -13.06
N ASP A 217 6.71 12.49 -14.22
CA ASP A 217 6.57 13.87 -14.69
C ASP A 217 5.32 14.53 -14.10
N ALA A 218 5.50 15.37 -13.09
CA ALA A 218 4.41 16.09 -12.42
C ALA A 218 3.62 17.01 -13.35
N ALA A 219 4.26 17.59 -14.38
CA ALA A 219 3.56 18.47 -15.32
C ALA A 219 2.67 17.66 -16.26
N HIS A 220 3.16 16.52 -16.73
CA HIS A 220 2.40 15.58 -17.54
C HIS A 220 1.20 15.02 -16.77
N ILE A 221 1.41 14.53 -15.53
CA ILE A 221 0.33 14.02 -14.66
C ILE A 221 -0.75 15.09 -14.47
N ARG A 222 -0.35 16.34 -14.19
CA ARG A 222 -1.28 17.46 -14.00
C ARG A 222 -2.10 17.74 -15.24
N ALA A 223 -1.49 17.77 -16.43
CA ALA A 223 -2.17 18.02 -17.68
C ALA A 223 -3.25 16.94 -17.99
N ILE A 224 -2.93 15.67 -17.73
CA ILE A 224 -3.90 14.59 -17.85
C ILE A 224 -5.02 14.73 -16.81
N ALA A 225 -4.66 15.01 -15.55
CA ALA A 225 -5.66 15.21 -14.50
C ALA A 225 -6.62 16.38 -14.81
N ASP A 226 -6.11 17.50 -15.35
CA ASP A 226 -6.94 18.63 -15.81
C ASP A 226 -7.91 18.18 -16.91
N THR A 227 -7.43 17.43 -17.89
CA THR A 227 -8.26 16.89 -18.97
C THR A 227 -9.38 15.99 -18.43
N LEU A 228 -9.06 15.13 -17.46
CA LEU A 228 -10.02 14.22 -16.84
C LEU A 228 -11.09 14.97 -16.03
N VAL A 229 -10.68 15.96 -15.23
CA VAL A 229 -11.60 16.81 -14.46
C VAL A 229 -12.55 17.55 -15.42
N ASP A 230 -12.01 18.22 -16.45
CA ASP A 230 -12.79 18.92 -17.45
C ASP A 230 -13.78 18.00 -18.18
N ARG A 231 -13.40 16.75 -18.42
CA ARG A 231 -14.29 15.76 -19.07
C ARG A 231 -15.44 15.37 -18.14
N LEU A 232 -15.15 15.11 -16.86
CA LEU A 232 -16.15 14.77 -15.85
C LEU A 232 -17.13 15.94 -15.64
N GLU A 233 -16.62 17.16 -15.46
CA GLU A 233 -17.46 18.34 -15.25
C GLU A 233 -18.34 18.68 -16.47
N ARG A 234 -17.80 18.54 -17.69
CA ARG A 234 -18.59 18.70 -18.91
C ARG A 234 -19.69 17.64 -19.06
N SER A 235 -19.52 16.45 -18.48
CA SER A 235 -20.57 15.43 -18.41
C SER A 235 -21.59 15.68 -17.30
N GLY A 236 -21.47 16.79 -16.56
CA GLY A 236 -22.36 17.19 -15.47
C GLY A 236 -22.02 16.52 -14.13
N ARG A 237 -20.84 15.91 -13.97
CA ARG A 237 -20.38 15.31 -12.73
C ARG A 237 -19.56 16.29 -11.92
N GLN A 238 -19.72 16.26 -10.61
CA GLN A 238 -18.91 17.06 -9.71
C GLN A 238 -17.68 16.27 -9.26
N VAL A 239 -16.51 16.91 -9.29
CA VAL A 239 -15.27 16.39 -8.72
C VAL A 239 -15.07 17.04 -7.36
N TYR A 240 -15.13 16.23 -6.29
CA TYR A 240 -15.05 16.69 -4.90
C TYR A 240 -13.62 16.75 -4.36
N ALA A 241 -12.75 15.88 -4.88
CA ALA A 241 -11.34 15.84 -4.51
C ALA A 241 -10.49 15.31 -5.66
N ARG A 242 -9.27 15.82 -5.76
CA ARG A 242 -8.25 15.41 -6.69
C ARG A 242 -6.94 15.21 -5.95
N SER A 243 -6.25 14.13 -6.21
CA SER A 243 -4.90 13.86 -5.73
C SER A 243 -4.00 13.46 -6.90
N GLU A 244 -2.79 13.98 -6.93
CA GLU A 244 -1.76 13.67 -7.91
C GLU A 244 -0.54 13.09 -7.21
N GLN A 245 0.06 12.07 -7.80
CA GLN A 245 1.18 11.37 -7.18
C GLN A 245 2.17 10.87 -8.23
N LEU A 246 3.46 11.02 -7.92
CA LEU A 246 4.52 10.45 -8.73
C LEU A 246 4.59 8.94 -8.51
N ARG A 247 4.80 8.18 -9.58
CA ARG A 247 4.86 6.70 -9.52
C ARG A 247 5.97 6.18 -8.62
N SER A 248 7.12 6.85 -8.58
CA SER A 248 8.27 6.46 -7.77
C SER A 248 8.23 6.93 -6.33
N GLN A 249 7.37 7.89 -5.98
CA GLN A 249 7.32 8.48 -4.64
C GLN A 249 6.23 7.83 -3.79
N HIS A 250 6.65 7.06 -2.79
CA HIS A 250 5.71 6.59 -1.78
C HIS A 250 5.21 7.78 -0.92
N PRO A 251 3.90 7.88 -0.62
CA PRO A 251 3.32 8.99 0.15
C PRO A 251 4.02 9.30 1.48
N LEU A 252 4.62 8.28 2.11
CA LEU A 252 5.36 8.43 3.37
C LEU A 252 6.72 9.13 3.23
N GLN A 253 7.23 9.32 2.01
CA GLN A 253 8.54 9.97 1.81
C GLN A 253 8.47 11.50 1.90
N ASN A 254 7.25 12.06 1.92
CA ASN A 254 7.00 13.50 1.97
C ASN A 254 6.53 13.98 3.36
N ILE A 255 6.64 13.13 4.39
CA ILE A 255 6.36 13.43 5.79
C ILE A 255 7.70 13.48 6.55
#